data_8e40209869b1e3e6437684c4a0020431
#
_entry.id   8e40209869b1e3e6437684c4a0020431
#
_cell.length_a   1.000
_cell.length_b   1.000
_cell.length_c   1.000
_cell.angle_alpha   90.00
_cell.angle_beta   90.00
_cell.angle_gamma   90.00
#
_symmetry.space_group_name_H-M   'P 1'
#
loop_
_entity.id
_entity.type
_entity.pdbx_description
1 polymer ?
#
loop_
_entity_poly.entity_id
_entity_poly.type
_entity_poly.pdbx_seq_one_letter_code
_entity_poly.pdbx_strand_id
1 'polypeptide(L)'
;MTGDKEILEAALFATGEPLDIAQLSNLVRGKNARELLQQLMEEYRQRGSALEIKDIEGRFVMQVMPEYAEKVRSLAPKELRAPVLRTLSMIAYHQPLTVADLVERRGAAAYDHVRELEEWGFISTVPQGRTRLLSTTPRFAEYFNLDSGDPDAIRRKIIELAKEQQMGLDKWLGKQGIGITPMFESMMGLCGIVEYQVVNPYSPTDEERDNLAELGVLVISKGYQQKISGYFDGRIIEVSATTFDELSNSLNLLAEYGSPRKVKESLEQISGLKDEYIEKTYSINRKAAPQTEMISKMINELRLGISSDGVRIAPDYGTSSDGKEIGSGADVLVPTHKNAQMDVVKRICQRYDAVIEGLKKTVK
;
A
#
# COMPACT_ATOMS: atom_id res chain seq x y z
N MET A 1 -12.22 11.06 -50.36
CA MET A 1 -11.48 11.71 -49.24
C MET A 1 -12.32 11.46 -48.02
N THR A 2 -11.77 10.77 -47.02
CA THR A 2 -12.42 10.61 -45.72
C THR A 2 -12.56 11.97 -45.07
N GLY A 3 -13.77 12.34 -44.67
CA GLY A 3 -14.02 13.61 -43.98
C GLY A 3 -13.49 13.59 -42.54
N ASP A 4 -13.18 14.75 -41.98
CA ASP A 4 -12.66 14.87 -40.64
C ASP A 4 -13.68 14.42 -39.57
N LYS A 5 -14.99 14.54 -39.82
CA LYS A 5 -16.05 14.01 -38.95
C LYS A 5 -16.03 12.49 -38.88
N GLU A 6 -15.92 11.82 -40.02
CA GLU A 6 -15.84 10.37 -40.11
C GLU A 6 -14.60 9.81 -39.43
N ILE A 7 -13.49 10.56 -39.43
CA ILE A 7 -12.29 10.18 -38.68
C ILE A 7 -12.53 10.24 -37.14
N LEU A 8 -13.19 11.30 -36.65
CA LEU A 8 -13.54 11.43 -35.25
C LEU A 8 -14.56 10.36 -34.81
N GLU A 9 -15.56 10.09 -35.63
CA GLU A 9 -16.57 9.03 -35.41
C GLU A 9 -15.87 7.66 -35.31
N ALA A 10 -14.99 7.34 -36.25
CA ALA A 10 -14.25 6.09 -36.27
C ALA A 10 -13.30 5.96 -35.04
N ALA A 11 -12.66 7.05 -34.63
CA ALA A 11 -11.79 7.05 -33.45
C ALA A 11 -12.58 6.76 -32.17
N LEU A 12 -13.71 7.44 -31.96
CA LEU A 12 -14.56 7.23 -30.79
C LEU A 12 -15.16 5.82 -30.75
N PHE A 13 -15.52 5.27 -31.93
CA PHE A 13 -16.03 3.90 -32.03
C PHE A 13 -14.95 2.85 -31.75
N ALA A 14 -13.75 3.05 -32.31
CA ALA A 14 -12.66 2.07 -32.22
C ALA A 14 -12.06 1.94 -30.82
N THR A 15 -12.03 3.04 -30.04
CA THR A 15 -11.45 3.01 -28.68
C THR A 15 -12.45 2.51 -27.65
N GLY A 16 -13.74 2.83 -27.79
CA GLY A 16 -14.74 2.56 -26.75
C GLY A 16 -14.48 3.29 -25.41
N GLU A 17 -13.41 4.10 -25.30
CA GLU A 17 -13.02 4.82 -24.11
C GLU A 17 -13.13 6.34 -24.30
N PRO A 18 -13.31 7.12 -23.22
CA PRO A 18 -13.36 8.59 -23.31
C PRO A 18 -12.01 9.17 -23.77
N LEU A 19 -12.02 9.84 -24.94
CA LEU A 19 -10.87 10.58 -25.50
C LEU A 19 -10.93 12.06 -25.17
N ASP A 20 -9.79 12.68 -24.86
CA ASP A 20 -9.71 14.11 -24.65
C ASP A 20 -9.67 14.89 -25.98
N ILE A 21 -9.98 16.20 -25.90
CA ILE A 21 -10.02 17.07 -27.08
C ILE A 21 -8.66 17.22 -27.78
N ALA A 22 -7.55 17.05 -27.06
CA ALA A 22 -6.21 17.16 -27.65
C ALA A 22 -5.90 15.93 -28.50
N GLN A 23 -6.24 14.72 -28.01
CA GLN A 23 -6.13 13.47 -28.74
C GLN A 23 -6.95 13.54 -30.06
N LEU A 24 -8.20 13.97 -29.96
CA LEU A 24 -9.10 14.10 -31.12
C LEU A 24 -8.63 15.17 -32.11
N SER A 25 -8.12 16.30 -31.62
CA SER A 25 -7.59 17.40 -32.46
C SER A 25 -6.37 16.97 -33.29
N ASN A 26 -5.56 16.07 -32.76
CA ASN A 26 -4.38 15.54 -33.48
C ASN A 26 -4.76 14.69 -34.70
N LEU A 27 -5.97 14.12 -34.72
CA LEU A 27 -6.47 13.31 -35.84
C LEU A 27 -7.00 14.15 -37.00
N VAL A 28 -7.49 15.38 -36.75
CA VAL A 28 -8.19 16.23 -37.72
C VAL A 28 -7.38 17.48 -38.06
N ARG A 29 -6.27 17.35 -38.66
CA ARG A 29 -5.29 18.34 -39.12
C ARG A 29 -5.82 19.79 -39.25
N GLY A 30 -5.83 20.55 -38.14
CA GLY A 30 -6.05 22.00 -38.14
C GLY A 30 -7.48 22.50 -38.17
N LYS A 31 -8.50 21.61 -38.07
CA LYS A 31 -9.90 22.00 -37.87
C LYS A 31 -10.29 21.95 -36.39
N ASN A 32 -11.33 22.72 -36.03
CA ASN A 32 -11.88 22.73 -34.68
C ASN A 32 -12.55 21.38 -34.35
N ALA A 33 -11.83 20.42 -33.79
CA ALA A 33 -12.35 19.11 -33.42
C ALA A 33 -13.60 19.21 -32.52
N ARG A 34 -13.66 20.20 -31.61
CA ARG A 34 -14.80 20.41 -30.73
C ARG A 34 -16.07 20.76 -31.53
N GLU A 35 -15.97 21.58 -32.55
CA GLU A 35 -17.09 21.97 -33.40
C GLU A 35 -17.59 20.78 -34.24
N LEU A 36 -16.68 19.97 -34.78
CA LEU A 36 -17.01 18.73 -35.49
C LEU A 36 -17.68 17.71 -34.59
N LEU A 37 -17.23 17.59 -33.34
CA LEU A 37 -17.84 16.70 -32.34
C LEU A 37 -19.27 17.17 -31.98
N GLN A 38 -19.48 18.48 -31.82
CA GLN A 38 -20.83 19.02 -31.59
C GLN A 38 -21.78 18.72 -32.76
N GLN A 39 -21.28 18.84 -33.98
CA GLN A 39 -22.07 18.46 -35.18
C GLN A 39 -22.39 16.96 -35.16
N LEU A 40 -21.43 16.09 -34.87
CA LEU A 40 -21.66 14.66 -34.75
C LEU A 40 -22.70 14.32 -33.66
N MET A 41 -22.58 14.93 -32.48
CA MET A 41 -23.52 14.74 -31.37
C MET A 41 -24.95 15.08 -31.80
N GLU A 42 -25.14 16.19 -32.53
CA GLU A 42 -26.43 16.63 -33.03
C GLU A 42 -26.97 15.69 -34.14
N GLU A 43 -26.12 15.23 -35.06
CA GLU A 43 -26.47 14.26 -36.08
C GLU A 43 -26.95 12.92 -35.47
N TYR A 44 -26.26 12.40 -34.44
CA TYR A 44 -26.65 11.19 -33.71
C TYR A 44 -28.01 11.36 -33.03
N ARG A 45 -28.27 12.54 -32.46
CA ARG A 45 -29.57 12.87 -31.85
C ARG A 45 -30.69 12.97 -32.86
N GLN A 46 -30.48 13.66 -33.98
CA GLN A 46 -31.51 13.88 -35.00
C GLN A 46 -31.94 12.61 -35.73
N ARG A 47 -31.00 11.68 -35.95
CA ARG A 47 -31.34 10.40 -36.60
C ARG A 47 -31.98 9.37 -35.67
N GLY A 48 -32.18 9.68 -34.40
CA GLY A 48 -32.75 8.73 -33.42
C GLY A 48 -31.90 7.48 -33.25
N SER A 49 -30.58 7.62 -33.22
CA SER A 49 -29.64 6.50 -33.08
C SER A 49 -29.74 5.86 -31.68
N ALA A 50 -29.49 4.55 -31.60
CA ALA A 50 -29.29 3.86 -30.33
C ALA A 50 -27.91 4.17 -29.69
N LEU A 51 -27.04 4.86 -30.44
CA LEU A 51 -25.73 5.34 -29.96
C LEU A 51 -25.78 6.85 -29.74
N GLU A 52 -25.03 7.31 -28.74
CA GLU A 52 -24.81 8.74 -28.48
C GLU A 52 -23.31 9.02 -28.31
N ILE A 53 -22.90 10.25 -28.63
CA ILE A 53 -21.59 10.78 -28.26
C ILE A 53 -21.81 11.68 -27.07
N LYS A 54 -21.14 11.41 -25.96
CA LYS A 54 -21.27 12.14 -24.70
C LYS A 54 -20.00 12.89 -24.35
N ASP A 55 -20.15 14.14 -23.92
CA ASP A 55 -19.08 14.90 -23.29
C ASP A 55 -19.13 14.66 -21.77
N ILE A 56 -18.07 14.10 -21.23
CA ILE A 56 -17.87 13.84 -19.81
C ILE A 56 -16.66 14.67 -19.35
N GLU A 57 -16.91 15.81 -18.78
CA GLU A 57 -15.88 16.74 -18.27
C GLU A 57 -14.79 17.10 -19.32
N GLY A 58 -15.18 17.29 -20.57
CA GLY A 58 -14.28 17.63 -21.67
C GLY A 58 -13.64 16.42 -22.37
N ARG A 59 -14.05 15.22 -22.02
CA ARG A 59 -13.69 13.96 -22.69
C ARG A 59 -14.91 13.41 -23.42
N PHE A 60 -14.70 12.97 -24.64
CA PHE A 60 -15.77 12.50 -25.52
C PHE A 60 -15.74 10.98 -25.66
N VAL A 61 -16.90 10.33 -25.55
CA VAL A 61 -17.06 8.89 -25.71
C VAL A 61 -18.30 8.57 -26.54
N MET A 62 -18.19 7.56 -27.41
CA MET A 62 -19.34 6.97 -28.07
C MET A 62 -19.86 5.81 -27.24
N GLN A 63 -21.13 5.83 -26.91
CA GLN A 63 -21.76 4.82 -26.06
C GLN A 63 -23.16 4.48 -26.52
N VAL A 64 -23.68 3.34 -26.05
CA VAL A 64 -25.09 2.96 -26.21
C VAL A 64 -25.93 3.84 -25.29
N MET A 65 -27.03 4.40 -25.83
CA MET A 65 -27.98 5.18 -25.02
C MET A 65 -28.53 4.34 -23.85
N PRO A 66 -28.74 4.95 -22.67
CA PRO A 66 -29.17 4.23 -21.47
C PRO A 66 -30.41 3.38 -21.63
N GLU A 67 -31.35 3.81 -22.45
CA GLU A 67 -32.61 3.09 -22.72
C GLU A 67 -32.41 1.75 -23.48
N TYR A 68 -31.31 1.63 -24.21
CA TYR A 68 -30.94 0.39 -24.94
C TYR A 68 -29.88 -0.42 -24.18
N ALA A 69 -29.11 0.20 -23.31
CA ALA A 69 -27.97 -0.42 -22.65
C ALA A 69 -28.33 -1.70 -21.90
N GLU A 70 -29.47 -1.71 -21.18
CA GLU A 70 -29.94 -2.88 -20.44
C GLU A 70 -30.26 -4.06 -21.36
N LYS A 71 -30.83 -3.79 -22.53
CA LYS A 71 -31.20 -4.84 -23.50
C LYS A 71 -30.00 -5.51 -24.17
N VAL A 72 -28.92 -4.78 -24.35
CA VAL A 72 -27.71 -5.28 -25.02
C VAL A 72 -26.60 -5.68 -24.06
N ARG A 73 -26.79 -5.47 -22.74
CA ARG A 73 -25.79 -5.72 -21.69
C ARG A 73 -25.23 -7.15 -21.75
N SER A 74 -26.04 -8.13 -22.08
CA SER A 74 -25.60 -9.53 -22.21
C SER A 74 -24.67 -9.79 -23.40
N LEU A 75 -24.64 -8.88 -24.36
CA LEU A 75 -23.82 -8.94 -25.57
C LEU A 75 -22.56 -8.06 -25.43
N ALA A 76 -22.54 -7.13 -24.48
CA ALA A 76 -21.38 -6.31 -24.23
C ALA A 76 -20.18 -7.19 -23.80
N PRO A 77 -18.96 -6.86 -24.25
CA PRO A 77 -17.78 -7.55 -23.76
C PRO A 77 -17.77 -7.51 -22.22
N LYS A 78 -17.63 -8.67 -21.60
CA LYS A 78 -17.47 -8.71 -20.15
C LYS A 78 -16.09 -8.13 -19.82
N GLU A 79 -16.03 -7.06 -19.08
CA GLU A 79 -14.76 -6.57 -18.52
C GLU A 79 -14.32 -7.48 -17.37
N LEU A 80 -13.02 -7.76 -17.31
CA LEU A 80 -12.47 -8.47 -16.17
C LEU A 80 -12.64 -7.62 -14.91
N ARG A 81 -13.29 -8.20 -13.90
CA ARG A 81 -13.41 -7.54 -12.60
C ARG A 81 -12.03 -7.29 -12.00
N ALA A 82 -11.85 -6.20 -11.27
CA ALA A 82 -10.57 -5.84 -10.67
C ALA A 82 -9.89 -6.99 -9.88
N PRO A 83 -10.60 -7.80 -9.06
CA PRO A 83 -9.99 -8.95 -8.39
C PRO A 83 -9.46 -10.02 -9.35
N VAL A 84 -10.16 -10.28 -10.46
CA VAL A 84 -9.76 -11.26 -11.49
C VAL A 84 -8.54 -10.74 -12.27
N LEU A 85 -8.55 -9.44 -12.62
CA LEU A 85 -7.44 -8.78 -13.30
C LEU A 85 -6.16 -8.82 -12.44
N ARG A 86 -6.27 -8.60 -11.12
CA ARG A 86 -5.16 -8.74 -10.18
C ARG A 86 -4.60 -10.16 -10.15
N THR A 87 -5.47 -11.17 -10.16
CA THR A 87 -5.05 -12.57 -10.22
C THR A 87 -4.33 -12.87 -11.54
N LEU A 88 -4.83 -12.35 -12.66
CA LEU A 88 -4.18 -12.48 -13.97
C LEU A 88 -2.79 -11.83 -13.99
N SER A 89 -2.66 -10.62 -13.44
CA SER A 89 -1.38 -9.92 -13.34
C SER A 89 -0.36 -10.72 -12.53
N MET A 90 -0.80 -11.35 -11.43
CA MET A 90 0.06 -12.20 -10.60
C MET A 90 0.52 -13.45 -11.34
N ILE A 91 -0.40 -14.12 -12.07
CA ILE A 91 -0.04 -15.27 -12.90
C ILE A 91 0.96 -14.84 -13.98
N ALA A 92 0.69 -13.75 -14.70
CA ALA A 92 1.55 -13.25 -15.77
C ALA A 92 2.97 -12.90 -15.29
N TYR A 93 3.09 -12.38 -14.08
CA TYR A 93 4.39 -12.03 -13.49
C TYR A 93 5.17 -13.23 -12.96
N HIS A 94 4.48 -14.15 -12.27
CA HIS A 94 5.14 -15.28 -11.58
C HIS A 94 5.17 -16.58 -12.38
N GLN A 95 4.58 -16.60 -13.58
CA GLN A 95 4.51 -17.80 -14.40
C GLN A 95 5.89 -18.41 -14.72
N PRO A 96 6.00 -19.76 -14.77
CA PRO A 96 4.93 -20.71 -14.48
C PRO A 96 4.65 -20.80 -12.97
N LEU A 97 3.38 -20.74 -12.56
CA LEU A 97 2.93 -20.70 -11.16
C LEU A 97 1.93 -21.85 -10.91
N THR A 98 2.02 -22.55 -9.78
CA THR A 98 1.02 -23.56 -9.47
C THR A 98 -0.26 -22.95 -8.92
N VAL A 99 -1.40 -23.63 -9.14
CA VAL A 99 -2.69 -23.20 -8.53
C VAL A 99 -2.57 -23.19 -7.00
N ALA A 100 -1.80 -24.12 -6.42
CA ALA A 100 -1.58 -24.16 -4.97
C ALA A 100 -0.86 -22.90 -4.47
N ASP A 101 0.23 -22.50 -5.14
CA ASP A 101 0.98 -21.28 -4.80
C ASP A 101 0.12 -20.02 -5.00
N LEU A 102 -0.73 -20.02 -6.05
CA LEU A 102 -1.66 -18.92 -6.30
C LEU A 102 -2.71 -18.80 -5.19
N VAL A 103 -3.29 -19.93 -4.75
CA VAL A 103 -4.27 -19.96 -3.66
C VAL A 103 -3.64 -19.56 -2.32
N GLU A 104 -2.41 -19.99 -2.06
CA GLU A 104 -1.66 -19.56 -0.87
C GLU A 104 -1.49 -18.03 -0.82
N ARG A 105 -1.29 -17.40 -1.99
CA ARG A 105 -1.08 -15.95 -2.12
C ARG A 105 -2.37 -15.12 -2.19
N ARG A 106 -3.47 -15.70 -2.69
CA ARG A 106 -4.70 -14.98 -3.05
C ARG A 106 -5.96 -15.53 -2.36
N GLY A 107 -5.82 -16.56 -1.53
CA GLY A 107 -6.93 -17.20 -0.86
C GLY A 107 -7.79 -18.07 -1.80
N ALA A 108 -8.86 -18.64 -1.26
CA ALA A 108 -9.72 -19.60 -1.95
C ALA A 108 -10.43 -19.03 -3.20
N ALA A 109 -10.68 -17.71 -3.22
CA ALA A 109 -11.27 -17.03 -4.40
C ALA A 109 -10.44 -17.20 -5.68
N ALA A 110 -9.15 -17.52 -5.55
CA ALA A 110 -8.27 -17.76 -6.70
C ALA A 110 -8.76 -18.92 -7.59
N TYR A 111 -9.44 -19.93 -7.04
CA TYR A 111 -10.01 -21.02 -7.84
C TYR A 111 -11.06 -20.54 -8.84
N ASP A 112 -11.93 -19.64 -8.43
CA ASP A 112 -12.97 -19.07 -9.30
C ASP A 112 -12.36 -18.12 -10.33
N HIS A 113 -11.36 -17.33 -9.92
CA HIS A 113 -10.61 -16.46 -10.82
C HIS A 113 -9.86 -17.27 -11.90
N VAL A 114 -9.23 -18.38 -11.55
CA VAL A 114 -8.55 -19.26 -12.51
C VAL A 114 -9.55 -19.81 -13.52
N ARG A 115 -10.74 -20.28 -13.09
CA ARG A 115 -11.78 -20.78 -13.99
C ARG A 115 -12.24 -19.67 -14.95
N GLU A 116 -12.53 -18.47 -14.42
CA GLU A 116 -12.95 -17.32 -15.23
C GLU A 116 -11.86 -16.95 -16.26
N LEU A 117 -10.58 -16.94 -15.87
CA LEU A 117 -9.46 -16.62 -16.75
C LEU A 117 -9.19 -17.71 -17.81
N GLU A 118 -9.45 -18.99 -17.51
CA GLU A 118 -9.45 -20.08 -18.48
C GLU A 118 -10.57 -19.91 -19.50
N GLU A 119 -11.79 -19.56 -19.07
CA GLU A 119 -12.95 -19.29 -19.95
C GLU A 119 -12.68 -18.09 -20.89
N TRP A 120 -11.96 -17.08 -20.41
CA TRP A 120 -11.49 -15.98 -21.25
C TRP A 120 -10.39 -16.40 -22.23
N GLY A 121 -9.74 -17.53 -21.97
CA GLY A 121 -8.60 -18.03 -22.74
C GLY A 121 -7.33 -17.21 -22.51
N PHE A 122 -7.20 -16.49 -21.40
CA PHE A 122 -6.00 -15.71 -21.07
C PHE A 122 -4.93 -16.54 -20.39
N ILE A 123 -5.31 -17.64 -19.74
CA ILE A 123 -4.38 -18.58 -19.12
C ILE A 123 -4.64 -19.99 -19.63
N SER A 124 -3.61 -20.80 -19.56
CA SER A 124 -3.63 -22.26 -19.77
C SER A 124 -3.22 -22.96 -18.51
N THR A 125 -3.79 -24.14 -18.25
CA THR A 125 -3.42 -24.98 -17.12
C THR A 125 -2.90 -26.32 -17.59
N VAL A 126 -1.80 -26.78 -16.99
CA VAL A 126 -1.20 -28.12 -17.26
C VAL A 126 -1.14 -28.89 -15.94
N PRO A 127 -1.61 -30.13 -15.87
CA PRO A 127 -1.50 -30.97 -14.68
C PRO A 127 -0.04 -31.11 -14.20
N GLN A 128 0.19 -30.89 -12.91
CA GLN A 128 1.50 -31.08 -12.26
C GLN A 128 1.31 -31.75 -10.89
N GLY A 129 1.43 -33.07 -10.85
CA GLY A 129 1.20 -33.85 -9.65
C GLY A 129 -0.22 -33.70 -9.11
N ARG A 130 -0.36 -33.15 -7.89
CA ARG A 130 -1.67 -32.90 -7.24
C ARG A 130 -2.26 -31.51 -7.53
N THR A 131 -1.54 -30.68 -8.27
CA THR A 131 -1.93 -29.31 -8.63
C THR A 131 -1.88 -29.11 -10.14
N ARG A 132 -2.15 -27.90 -10.61
CA ARG A 132 -2.03 -27.49 -12.01
C ARG A 132 -1.07 -26.33 -12.13
N LEU A 133 -0.27 -26.31 -13.20
CA LEU A 133 0.64 -25.23 -13.52
C LEU A 133 -0.10 -24.22 -14.41
N LEU A 134 0.02 -22.95 -14.09
CA LEU A 134 -0.63 -21.83 -14.75
C LEU A 134 0.39 -21.07 -15.61
N SER A 135 0.01 -20.74 -16.83
CA SER A 135 0.76 -19.86 -17.72
C SER A 135 -0.18 -19.01 -18.55
N THR A 136 0.26 -17.83 -18.98
CA THR A 136 -0.49 -17.00 -19.94
C THR A 136 -0.50 -17.62 -21.34
N THR A 137 -1.50 -17.27 -22.14
CA THR A 137 -1.65 -17.73 -23.51
C THR A 137 -1.24 -16.64 -24.51
N PRO A 138 -1.08 -16.97 -25.82
CA PRO A 138 -0.90 -15.94 -26.85
C PRO A 138 -2.03 -14.90 -26.89
N ARG A 139 -3.28 -15.31 -26.62
CA ARG A 139 -4.43 -14.40 -26.54
C ARG A 139 -4.28 -13.35 -25.44
N PHE A 140 -3.62 -13.68 -24.33
CA PHE A 140 -3.28 -12.70 -23.30
C PHE A 140 -2.35 -11.62 -23.88
N ALA A 141 -1.27 -12.01 -24.56
CA ALA A 141 -0.33 -11.08 -25.15
C ALA A 141 -1.01 -10.18 -26.22
N GLU A 142 -1.86 -10.75 -27.06
CA GLU A 142 -2.63 -10.01 -28.07
C GLU A 142 -3.59 -9.00 -27.42
N TYR A 143 -4.36 -9.42 -26.41
CA TYR A 143 -5.35 -8.58 -25.75
C TYR A 143 -4.71 -7.38 -25.02
N PHE A 144 -3.55 -7.59 -24.39
CA PHE A 144 -2.81 -6.54 -23.69
C PHE A 144 -1.75 -5.84 -24.57
N ASN A 145 -1.77 -6.10 -25.88
CA ASN A 145 -0.87 -5.50 -26.87
C ASN A 145 0.62 -5.62 -26.46
N LEU A 146 1.02 -6.82 -26.04
CA LEU A 146 2.40 -7.12 -25.67
C LEU A 146 3.18 -7.62 -26.90
N ASP A 147 4.43 -7.21 -27.03
CA ASP A 147 5.29 -7.57 -28.18
C ASP A 147 5.62 -9.07 -28.24
N SER A 148 5.48 -9.80 -27.13
CA SER A 148 5.82 -11.21 -27.04
C SER A 148 4.99 -11.93 -25.97
N GLY A 149 4.63 -13.20 -26.21
CA GLY A 149 4.03 -14.11 -25.25
C GLY A 149 5.06 -14.84 -24.35
N ASP A 150 6.36 -14.55 -24.51
CA ASP A 150 7.41 -15.14 -23.68
C ASP A 150 7.30 -14.67 -22.22
N PRO A 151 7.32 -15.59 -21.23
CA PRO A 151 7.16 -15.25 -19.80
C PRO A 151 8.15 -14.20 -19.29
N ASP A 152 9.41 -14.27 -19.72
CA ASP A 152 10.42 -13.33 -19.28
C ASP A 152 10.27 -11.95 -19.97
N ALA A 153 9.78 -11.92 -21.22
CA ALA A 153 9.44 -10.68 -21.91
C ALA A 153 8.23 -10.00 -21.23
N ILE A 154 7.20 -10.76 -20.90
CA ILE A 154 6.02 -10.28 -20.15
C ILE A 154 6.45 -9.70 -18.80
N ARG A 155 7.27 -10.42 -18.05
CA ARG A 155 7.79 -9.95 -16.74
C ARG A 155 8.56 -8.65 -16.86
N ARG A 156 9.46 -8.54 -17.84
CA ARG A 156 10.20 -7.30 -18.09
C ARG A 156 9.29 -6.13 -18.44
N LYS A 157 8.26 -6.36 -19.28
CA LYS A 157 7.30 -5.32 -19.64
C LYS A 157 6.46 -4.86 -18.46
N ILE A 158 6.03 -5.77 -17.59
CA ILE A 158 5.34 -5.45 -16.33
C ILE A 158 6.21 -4.56 -15.44
N ILE A 159 7.50 -4.89 -15.28
CA ILE A 159 8.45 -4.09 -14.49
C ILE A 159 8.66 -2.71 -15.12
N GLU A 160 8.78 -2.63 -16.45
CA GLU A 160 8.93 -1.38 -17.19
C GLU A 160 7.73 -0.46 -16.99
N LEU A 161 6.50 -0.97 -17.19
CA LEU A 161 5.26 -0.22 -16.98
C LEU A 161 5.10 0.27 -15.54
N ALA A 162 5.46 -0.55 -14.56
CA ALA A 162 5.44 -0.15 -13.15
C ALA A 162 6.41 1.00 -12.88
N LYS A 163 7.59 1.00 -13.50
CA LYS A 163 8.58 2.09 -13.40
C LYS A 163 8.11 3.37 -14.10
N GLU A 164 7.57 3.26 -15.31
CA GLU A 164 7.06 4.39 -16.09
C GLU A 164 5.94 5.14 -15.36
N GLN A 165 5.08 4.40 -14.67
CA GLN A 165 3.99 4.97 -13.87
C GLN A 165 4.43 5.45 -12.48
N GLN A 166 5.73 5.39 -12.15
CA GLN A 166 6.27 5.66 -10.82
C GLN A 166 5.56 4.87 -9.70
N MET A 167 5.00 3.72 -10.07
CA MET A 167 4.31 2.82 -9.16
C MET A 167 5.24 1.70 -8.71
N GLY A 168 5.19 1.36 -7.42
CA GLY A 168 5.81 0.14 -6.94
C GLY A 168 5.19 -1.08 -7.64
N LEU A 169 6.00 -2.12 -7.88
CA LEU A 169 5.57 -3.35 -8.53
C LEU A 169 4.35 -3.97 -7.82
N ASP A 170 4.29 -3.87 -6.49
CA ASP A 170 3.19 -4.37 -5.66
C ASP A 170 1.86 -3.70 -5.99
N LYS A 171 1.87 -2.39 -6.23
CA LYS A 171 0.68 -1.63 -6.65
C LYS A 171 0.24 -2.03 -8.06
N TRP A 172 1.19 -2.32 -8.95
CA TRP A 172 0.90 -2.75 -10.32
C TRP A 172 0.33 -4.18 -10.37
N LEU A 173 0.83 -5.10 -9.54
CA LEU A 173 0.30 -6.46 -9.38
C LEU A 173 -1.08 -6.48 -8.68
N GLY A 174 -1.60 -5.32 -8.32
CA GLY A 174 -2.97 -5.15 -7.84
C GLY A 174 -3.16 -5.38 -6.35
N LYS A 175 -2.08 -5.54 -5.58
CA LYS A 175 -2.15 -5.42 -4.13
C LYS A 175 -2.25 -3.93 -3.81
N GLN A 176 -3.44 -3.49 -3.46
CA GLN A 176 -3.71 -2.11 -3.07
C GLN A 176 -4.03 -2.09 -1.59
N GLY A 177 -3.42 -1.15 -0.90
CA GLY A 177 -3.69 -0.91 0.50
C GLY A 177 -2.47 -1.09 1.38
N ILE A 178 -2.47 -0.30 2.43
CA ILE A 178 -1.48 -0.34 3.49
C ILE A 178 -2.15 -0.89 4.72
N GLY A 179 -1.62 -1.99 5.24
CA GLY A 179 -1.97 -2.50 6.55
C GLY A 179 -1.02 -1.96 7.60
N ILE A 180 -1.55 -1.55 8.75
CA ILE A 180 -0.74 -1.11 9.86
C ILE A 180 -1.23 -1.72 11.16
N THR A 181 -0.29 -2.07 12.04
CA THR A 181 -0.63 -2.56 13.37
C THR A 181 -1.16 -1.44 14.25
N PRO A 182 -2.14 -1.70 15.15
CA PRO A 182 -2.80 -0.66 15.98
C PRO A 182 -1.82 0.22 16.74
N MET A 183 -0.70 -0.35 17.18
CA MET A 183 0.34 0.36 17.93
C MET A 183 0.94 1.55 17.17
N PHE A 184 0.98 1.49 15.84
CA PHE A 184 1.62 2.50 14.99
C PHE A 184 0.63 3.29 14.13
N GLU A 185 -0.67 3.08 14.30
CA GLU A 185 -1.72 3.72 13.50
C GLU A 185 -1.54 5.24 13.39
N SER A 186 -1.19 5.91 14.48
CA SER A 186 -0.99 7.36 14.49
C SER A 186 0.15 7.85 13.59
N MET A 187 1.08 6.99 13.16
CA MET A 187 2.09 7.33 12.16
C MET A 187 1.47 7.66 10.79
N MET A 188 0.32 7.07 10.46
CA MET A 188 -0.37 7.35 9.20
C MET A 188 -0.74 8.83 9.09
N GLY A 189 -1.28 9.41 10.17
CA GLY A 189 -1.58 10.83 10.25
C GLY A 189 -0.33 11.72 10.17
N LEU A 190 0.79 11.31 10.77
CA LEU A 190 2.06 12.02 10.69
C LEU A 190 2.65 12.02 9.28
N CYS A 191 2.39 10.98 8.48
CA CYS A 191 2.78 10.89 7.08
C CYS A 191 1.74 11.46 6.11
N GLY A 192 0.52 11.80 6.57
CA GLY A 192 -0.59 12.22 5.70
C GLY A 192 -1.11 11.07 4.83
N ILE A 193 -1.02 9.84 5.31
CA ILE A 193 -1.60 8.64 4.69
C ILE A 193 -3.04 8.52 5.20
N VAL A 194 -4.01 8.56 4.29
CA VAL A 194 -5.45 8.56 4.64
C VAL A 194 -6.13 7.22 4.32
N GLU A 195 -5.60 6.45 3.38
CA GLU A 195 -6.13 5.15 2.97
C GLU A 195 -5.25 4.03 3.53
N TYR A 196 -5.69 3.41 4.61
CA TYR A 196 -5.02 2.28 5.26
C TYR A 196 -6.02 1.41 6.03
N GLN A 197 -5.59 0.22 6.40
CA GLN A 197 -6.34 -0.71 7.26
C GLN A 197 -5.56 -0.99 8.52
N VAL A 198 -6.24 -0.98 9.66
CA VAL A 198 -5.66 -1.44 10.92
C VAL A 198 -5.81 -2.95 11.00
N VAL A 199 -4.69 -3.66 11.13
CA VAL A 199 -4.63 -5.12 11.06
C VAL A 199 -3.77 -5.71 12.18
N ASN A 200 -4.06 -6.94 12.58
CA ASN A 200 -3.23 -7.69 13.53
C ASN A 200 -2.55 -8.88 12.82
N PRO A 201 -1.33 -8.69 12.30
CA PRO A 201 -0.64 -9.73 11.55
C PRO A 201 0.10 -10.74 12.46
N TYR A 202 0.14 -10.56 13.76
CA TYR A 202 0.98 -11.40 14.63
C TYR A 202 0.36 -12.76 14.98
N SER A 203 -0.97 -12.85 14.93
CA SER A 203 -1.74 -14.08 15.15
C SER A 203 -3.09 -13.96 14.44
N PRO A 204 -3.09 -13.87 13.09
CA PRO A 204 -4.30 -13.66 12.31
C PRO A 204 -5.17 -14.93 12.32
N THR A 205 -6.50 -14.72 12.39
CA THR A 205 -7.49 -15.75 12.03
C THR A 205 -7.44 -16.03 10.53
N ASP A 206 -8.13 -17.07 10.07
CA ASP A 206 -8.15 -17.39 8.64
C ASP A 206 -8.80 -16.26 7.81
N GLU A 207 -9.87 -15.64 8.32
CA GLU A 207 -10.52 -14.48 7.70
C GLU A 207 -9.59 -13.25 7.65
N GLU A 208 -8.82 -13.01 8.71
CA GLU A 208 -7.83 -11.92 8.74
C GLU A 208 -6.66 -12.19 7.79
N ARG A 209 -6.29 -13.45 7.53
CA ARG A 209 -5.29 -13.80 6.51
C ARG A 209 -5.74 -13.45 5.10
N ASP A 210 -7.02 -13.69 4.79
CA ASP A 210 -7.60 -13.32 3.49
C ASP A 210 -7.56 -11.80 3.30
N ASN A 211 -7.89 -11.04 4.34
CA ASN A 211 -7.78 -9.58 4.32
C ASN A 211 -6.32 -9.11 4.18
N LEU A 212 -5.37 -9.77 4.86
CA LEU A 212 -3.95 -9.46 4.72
C LEU A 212 -3.43 -9.75 3.30
N ALA A 213 -3.93 -10.80 2.64
CA ALA A 213 -3.53 -11.15 1.28
C ALA A 213 -3.90 -10.09 0.24
N GLU A 214 -4.88 -9.23 0.53
CA GLU A 214 -5.28 -8.11 -0.35
C GLU A 214 -4.37 -6.87 -0.20
N LEU A 215 -3.55 -6.82 0.85
CA LEU A 215 -2.66 -5.68 1.11
C LEU A 215 -1.36 -5.78 0.30
N GLY A 216 -0.91 -4.64 -0.24
CA GLY A 216 0.38 -4.51 -0.92
C GLY A 216 1.53 -4.23 0.03
N VAL A 217 1.25 -3.54 1.12
CA VAL A 217 2.23 -3.10 2.11
C VAL A 217 1.72 -3.39 3.51
N LEU A 218 2.60 -3.90 4.36
CA LEU A 218 2.29 -4.17 5.75
C LEU A 218 3.32 -3.50 6.67
N VAL A 219 2.85 -2.59 7.52
CA VAL A 219 3.67 -1.86 8.49
C VAL A 219 3.57 -2.53 9.86
N ILE A 220 4.69 -3.02 10.36
CA ILE A 220 4.77 -3.87 11.55
C ILE A 220 5.88 -3.41 12.51
N SER A 221 5.85 -3.94 13.74
CA SER A 221 6.95 -3.78 14.68
C SER A 221 8.23 -4.42 14.16
N LYS A 222 9.35 -3.76 14.40
CA LYS A 222 10.69 -4.28 14.12
C LYS A 222 10.93 -5.64 14.80
N GLY A 223 11.52 -6.59 14.05
CA GLY A 223 11.88 -7.93 14.54
C GLY A 223 10.82 -9.01 14.26
N TYR A 224 9.71 -8.68 13.58
CA TYR A 224 8.64 -9.63 13.27
C TYR A 224 8.57 -10.04 11.79
N GLN A 225 9.41 -9.48 10.92
CA GLN A 225 9.38 -9.75 9.49
C GLN A 225 9.45 -11.24 9.16
N GLN A 226 10.37 -12.00 9.78
CA GLN A 226 10.53 -13.44 9.52
C GLN A 226 9.27 -14.24 9.84
N LYS A 227 8.55 -13.87 10.90
CA LYS A 227 7.30 -14.56 11.30
C LYS A 227 6.18 -14.32 10.30
N ILE A 228 6.15 -13.14 9.70
CA ILE A 228 5.05 -12.67 8.84
C ILE A 228 5.30 -13.02 7.38
N SER A 229 6.56 -13.02 6.92
CA SER A 229 6.93 -13.38 5.54
C SER A 229 6.57 -14.81 5.13
N GLY A 230 6.21 -15.68 6.08
CA GLY A 230 5.72 -17.03 5.80
C GLY A 230 4.29 -17.07 5.24
N TYR A 231 3.51 -15.99 5.38
CA TYR A 231 2.12 -15.94 4.92
C TYR A 231 1.69 -14.58 4.31
N PHE A 232 2.59 -13.61 4.28
CA PHE A 232 2.39 -12.33 3.60
C PHE A 232 3.48 -12.13 2.55
N ASP A 233 3.08 -11.97 1.30
CA ASP A 233 3.98 -11.86 0.15
C ASP A 233 4.12 -10.43 -0.39
N GLY A 234 3.42 -9.44 0.24
CA GLY A 234 3.59 -8.01 -0.04
C GLY A 234 4.86 -7.44 0.60
N ARG A 235 5.03 -6.14 0.46
CA ARG A 235 6.16 -5.42 1.06
C ARG A 235 5.95 -5.25 2.57
N ILE A 236 6.89 -5.72 3.37
CA ILE A 236 6.89 -5.53 4.82
C ILE A 236 7.80 -4.35 5.17
N ILE A 237 7.26 -3.40 5.93
CA ILE A 237 7.99 -2.25 6.47
C ILE A 237 8.04 -2.39 7.99
N GLU A 238 9.23 -2.62 8.51
CA GLU A 238 9.43 -2.67 9.95
C GLU A 238 9.67 -1.27 10.51
N VAL A 239 8.84 -0.88 11.48
CA VAL A 239 8.90 0.42 12.16
C VAL A 239 9.16 0.28 13.65
N SER A 240 9.69 1.35 14.23
CA SER A 240 9.93 1.47 15.66
C SER A 240 9.66 2.91 16.12
N ALA A 241 9.18 3.09 17.34
CA ALA A 241 8.92 4.38 17.97
C ALA A 241 9.25 4.33 19.47
N THR A 242 10.41 3.85 19.79
CA THR A 242 10.92 3.87 21.17
C THR A 242 11.47 5.25 21.52
N THR A 243 12.14 5.88 20.56
CA THR A 243 12.78 7.19 20.65
C THR A 243 12.28 8.10 19.53
N PHE A 244 12.57 9.40 19.62
CA PHE A 244 12.25 10.35 18.54
C PHE A 244 13.03 10.07 17.26
N ASP A 245 14.29 9.62 17.36
CA ASP A 245 15.10 9.25 16.20
C ASP A 245 14.54 7.99 15.51
N GLU A 246 14.13 6.98 16.28
CA GLU A 246 13.48 5.79 15.71
C GLU A 246 12.15 6.14 15.03
N LEU A 247 11.36 7.05 15.62
CA LEU A 247 10.13 7.55 15.02
C LEU A 247 10.42 8.29 13.72
N SER A 248 11.38 9.21 13.70
CA SER A 248 11.79 9.97 12.51
C SER A 248 12.26 9.04 11.39
N ASN A 249 13.07 8.03 11.70
CA ASN A 249 13.50 7.02 10.74
C ASN A 249 12.31 6.23 10.18
N SER A 250 11.34 5.86 11.04
CA SER A 250 10.13 5.15 10.62
C SER A 250 9.24 5.99 9.71
N LEU A 251 9.10 7.31 9.98
CA LEU A 251 8.36 8.22 9.09
C LEU A 251 9.04 8.38 7.73
N ASN A 252 10.37 8.40 7.69
CA ASN A 252 11.12 8.44 6.44
C ASN A 252 10.90 7.17 5.59
N LEU A 253 10.78 5.98 6.21
CA LEU A 253 10.43 4.73 5.50
C LEU A 253 9.02 4.78 4.92
N LEU A 254 8.09 5.50 5.57
CA LEU A 254 6.71 5.64 5.13
C LEU A 254 6.47 6.83 4.19
N ALA A 255 7.49 7.68 3.98
CA ALA A 255 7.36 8.93 3.23
C ALA A 255 6.89 8.72 1.77
N GLU A 256 7.27 7.60 1.15
CA GLU A 256 6.88 7.27 -0.24
C GLU A 256 5.38 6.99 -0.40
N TYR A 257 4.67 6.67 0.69
CA TYR A 257 3.23 6.38 0.70
C TYR A 257 2.39 7.58 1.14
N GLY A 258 3.02 8.65 1.63
CA GLY A 258 2.36 9.78 2.23
C GLY A 258 2.55 11.10 1.47
N SER A 259 2.25 12.19 2.16
CA SER A 259 2.48 13.55 1.68
C SER A 259 3.89 14.03 2.05
N PRO A 260 4.77 14.34 1.10
CA PRO A 260 6.13 14.83 1.39
C PRO A 260 6.12 16.07 2.29
N ARG A 261 5.15 16.97 2.08
CA ARG A 261 4.96 18.16 2.91
C ARG A 261 4.63 17.79 4.35
N LYS A 262 3.68 16.86 4.53
CA LYS A 262 3.23 16.44 5.87
C LYS A 262 4.34 15.72 6.64
N VAL A 263 5.07 14.84 5.96
CA VAL A 263 6.24 14.15 6.55
C VAL A 263 7.28 15.18 7.02
N LYS A 264 7.61 16.17 6.19
CA LYS A 264 8.57 17.22 6.55
C LYS A 264 8.12 18.00 7.78
N GLU A 265 6.87 18.49 7.80
CA GLU A 265 6.28 19.19 8.95
C GLU A 265 6.35 18.35 10.23
N SER A 266 6.04 17.05 10.13
CA SER A 266 6.08 16.13 11.27
C SER A 266 7.50 15.89 11.77
N LEU A 267 8.48 15.74 10.89
CA LEU A 267 9.89 15.59 11.26
C LEU A 267 10.45 16.83 11.95
N GLU A 268 10.08 18.04 11.49
CA GLU A 268 10.47 19.30 12.13
C GLU A 268 9.87 19.41 13.55
N GLN A 269 8.60 19.04 13.73
CA GLN A 269 7.95 19.01 15.04
C GLN A 269 8.60 18.00 15.99
N ILE A 270 8.91 16.80 15.51
CA ILE A 270 9.56 15.74 16.31
C ILE A 270 10.97 16.18 16.71
N SER A 271 11.73 16.82 15.81
CA SER A 271 13.06 17.37 16.13
C SER A 271 12.98 18.43 17.22
N GLY A 272 12.01 19.34 17.13
CA GLY A 272 11.80 20.37 18.17
C GLY A 272 11.46 19.77 19.53
N LEU A 273 10.58 18.75 19.57
CA LEU A 273 10.27 18.03 20.80
C LEU A 273 11.49 17.31 21.38
N LYS A 274 12.29 16.67 20.53
CA LYS A 274 13.54 16.02 20.96
C LYS A 274 14.47 17.02 21.64
N ASP A 275 14.70 18.17 21.02
CA ASP A 275 15.57 19.21 21.57
C ASP A 275 15.03 19.74 22.92
N GLU A 276 13.70 19.96 23.03
CA GLU A 276 13.06 20.34 24.29
C GLU A 276 13.31 19.30 25.41
N TYR A 277 13.19 18.01 25.07
CA TYR A 277 13.44 16.95 26.05
C TYR A 277 14.91 16.85 26.46
N ILE A 278 15.85 17.07 25.54
CA ILE A 278 17.27 17.15 25.83
C ILE A 278 17.57 18.33 26.77
N GLU A 279 16.97 19.50 26.53
CA GLU A 279 17.13 20.66 27.42
C GLU A 279 16.64 20.39 28.86
N LYS A 280 15.50 19.67 29.01
CA LYS A 280 14.99 19.26 30.34
C LYS A 280 15.98 18.40 31.13
N THR A 281 16.98 17.79 30.48
CA THR A 281 17.98 16.93 31.12
C THR A 281 19.25 17.68 31.60
N TYR A 282 19.49 18.90 31.14
CA TYR A 282 20.70 19.65 31.48
C TYR A 282 20.93 19.85 32.98
N SER A 283 19.87 19.87 33.77
CA SER A 283 19.93 19.99 35.22
C SER A 283 20.05 18.66 35.95
N ILE A 284 20.12 17.54 35.23
CA ILE A 284 20.15 16.20 35.84
C ILE A 284 21.60 15.72 35.96
N ASN A 285 22.07 15.61 37.17
CA ASN A 285 23.43 15.12 37.47
C ASN A 285 23.48 13.63 37.80
N ARG A 286 22.32 12.99 38.02
CA ARG A 286 22.24 11.56 38.35
C ARG A 286 22.40 10.71 37.11
N LYS A 287 23.16 9.62 37.27
CA LYS A 287 23.36 8.64 36.22
C LYS A 287 22.25 7.58 36.23
N ALA A 288 21.90 7.04 35.08
CA ALA A 288 20.95 5.97 34.91
C ALA A 288 21.66 4.61 34.83
N ALA A 289 21.00 3.56 35.29
CA ALA A 289 21.38 2.16 35.08
C ALA A 289 20.26 1.45 34.29
N PRO A 290 20.24 1.56 32.93
CA PRO A 290 19.22 0.98 32.10
C PRO A 290 19.21 -0.56 32.18
N GLN A 291 18.07 -1.16 32.39
CA GLN A 291 17.92 -2.61 32.53
C GLN A 291 17.57 -3.33 31.19
N THR A 292 17.33 -2.58 30.15
CA THR A 292 17.03 -3.11 28.80
C THR A 292 17.63 -2.24 27.70
N GLU A 293 17.81 -2.82 26.50
CA GLU A 293 18.27 -2.07 25.32
C GLU A 293 17.34 -0.91 24.97
N MET A 294 16.02 -1.09 25.12
CA MET A 294 15.02 -0.05 24.91
C MET A 294 15.31 1.17 25.80
N ILE A 295 15.51 0.96 27.09
CA ILE A 295 15.81 2.03 28.03
C ILE A 295 17.18 2.66 27.73
N SER A 296 18.19 1.86 27.34
CA SER A 296 19.51 2.37 26.94
C SER A 296 19.40 3.35 25.76
N LYS A 297 18.59 3.04 24.74
CA LYS A 297 18.35 3.94 23.61
C LYS A 297 17.74 5.27 24.05
N MET A 298 16.76 5.24 24.95
CA MET A 298 16.12 6.45 25.48
C MET A 298 17.10 7.32 26.28
N ILE A 299 17.91 6.71 27.17
CA ILE A 299 18.91 7.40 27.97
C ILE A 299 19.97 8.06 27.07
N ASN A 300 20.40 7.36 26.01
CA ASN A 300 21.38 7.87 25.05
C ASN A 300 20.81 9.05 24.24
N GLU A 301 19.55 8.96 23.75
CA GLU A 301 18.92 10.08 23.04
C GLU A 301 18.75 11.31 23.94
N LEU A 302 18.41 11.13 25.22
CA LEU A 302 18.30 12.18 26.21
C LEU A 302 19.66 12.70 26.69
N ARG A 303 20.78 12.17 26.20
CA ARG A 303 22.14 12.52 26.55
C ARG A 303 22.43 12.41 28.06
N LEU A 304 21.77 11.50 28.75
CA LEU A 304 21.95 11.25 30.18
C LEU A 304 23.12 10.31 30.40
N GLY A 305 23.82 10.51 31.53
CA GLY A 305 24.96 9.67 31.92
C GLY A 305 24.51 8.26 32.32
N ILE A 306 25.27 7.23 31.90
CA ILE A 306 25.05 5.83 32.27
C ILE A 306 26.10 5.39 33.30
N SER A 307 25.68 4.63 34.32
CA SER A 307 26.56 3.97 35.28
C SER A 307 25.86 2.75 35.89
N SER A 308 26.62 1.71 36.21
CA SER A 308 26.09 0.52 36.91
C SER A 308 25.50 0.84 38.29
N ASP A 309 26.02 1.87 38.94
CA ASP A 309 25.58 2.34 40.26
C ASP A 309 24.50 3.42 40.17
N GLY A 310 24.00 3.70 38.97
CA GLY A 310 22.97 4.69 38.73
C GLY A 310 21.56 4.24 39.14
N VAL A 311 20.59 5.10 38.90
CA VAL A 311 19.17 4.80 39.12
C VAL A 311 18.74 3.69 38.15
N ARG A 312 18.28 2.59 38.68
CA ARG A 312 17.83 1.44 37.86
C ARG A 312 16.51 1.76 37.21
N ILE A 313 16.51 1.77 35.85
CA ILE A 313 15.36 2.11 35.04
C ILE A 313 14.98 0.90 34.20
N ALA A 314 13.72 0.45 34.30
CA ALA A 314 13.21 -0.69 33.60
C ALA A 314 11.83 -0.38 32.97
N PRO A 315 11.41 -1.12 31.94
CA PRO A 315 10.02 -1.09 31.47
C PRO A 315 9.07 -1.66 32.53
N ASP A 316 7.81 -1.23 32.47
CA ASP A 316 6.76 -1.65 33.43
C ASP A 316 6.24 -3.09 33.17
N TYR A 317 6.82 -3.80 32.24
CA TYR A 317 6.48 -5.20 31.92
C TYR A 317 7.70 -5.94 31.36
N GLY A 318 7.60 -7.27 31.36
CA GLY A 318 8.55 -8.19 30.73
C GLY A 318 9.16 -9.14 31.76
N THR A 319 9.59 -10.29 31.25
CA THR A 319 10.39 -11.26 31.99
C THR A 319 11.77 -11.33 31.35
N SER A 320 12.82 -11.41 32.19
CA SER A 320 14.18 -11.66 31.73
C SER A 320 14.30 -13.10 31.20
N SER A 321 15.40 -13.40 30.48
CA SER A 321 15.73 -14.76 30.04
C SER A 321 15.73 -15.81 31.19
N ASP A 322 15.90 -15.35 32.43
CA ASP A 322 15.90 -16.18 33.64
C ASP A 322 14.51 -16.31 34.28
N GLY A 323 13.45 -15.84 33.63
CA GLY A 323 12.07 -15.93 34.11
C GLY A 323 11.69 -14.94 35.22
N LYS A 324 12.55 -13.98 35.58
CA LYS A 324 12.27 -12.91 36.56
C LYS A 324 11.58 -11.72 35.88
N GLU A 325 10.66 -11.06 36.57
CA GLU A 325 10.10 -9.79 36.09
C GLU A 325 11.21 -8.74 35.96
N ILE A 326 11.36 -8.17 34.76
CA ILE A 326 12.41 -7.18 34.41
C ILE A 326 12.30 -5.94 35.32
N GLY A 327 11.08 -5.56 35.73
CA GLY A 327 10.83 -4.43 36.61
C GLY A 327 11.11 -4.73 38.10
N SER A 328 11.40 -5.98 38.48
CA SER A 328 11.65 -6.38 39.87
C SER A 328 12.94 -5.74 40.40
N GLY A 329 12.79 -4.78 41.30
CA GLY A 329 13.90 -4.03 41.86
C GLY A 329 14.36 -2.79 41.07
N ALA A 330 13.61 -2.34 40.08
CA ALA A 330 13.85 -1.06 39.43
C ALA A 330 13.43 0.11 40.33
N ASP A 331 14.21 1.19 40.29
CA ASP A 331 13.88 2.43 40.99
C ASP A 331 12.89 3.29 40.24
N VAL A 332 12.85 3.12 38.90
CA VAL A 332 11.95 3.82 37.97
C VAL A 332 11.38 2.82 36.99
N LEU A 333 10.05 2.82 36.89
CA LEU A 333 9.31 2.04 35.86
C LEU A 333 8.85 2.95 34.73
N VAL A 334 9.19 2.59 33.49
CA VAL A 334 8.81 3.31 32.27
C VAL A 334 7.59 2.65 31.66
N PRO A 335 6.48 3.38 31.41
CA PRO A 335 5.25 2.81 30.85
C PRO A 335 5.50 2.39 29.38
N THR A 336 5.08 1.15 29.04
CA THR A 336 5.34 0.61 27.71
C THR A 336 4.10 0.12 26.98
N HIS A 337 3.42 -0.92 27.48
CA HIS A 337 2.38 -1.61 26.72
C HIS A 337 0.94 -1.23 27.09
N LYS A 338 0.69 -0.72 28.28
CA LYS A 338 -0.67 -0.41 28.75
C LYS A 338 -1.40 0.64 27.87
N ASN A 339 -0.65 1.37 27.04
CA ASN A 339 -1.14 2.45 26.20
C ASN A 339 -0.84 2.23 24.69
N ALA A 340 -0.94 0.98 24.21
CA ALA A 340 -0.66 0.64 22.81
C ALA A 340 -1.51 1.42 21.78
N GLN A 341 -2.70 1.88 22.15
CA GLN A 341 -3.58 2.72 21.33
C GLN A 341 -3.28 4.23 21.44
N MET A 342 -2.37 4.63 22.33
CA MET A 342 -1.97 6.03 22.46
C MET A 342 -1.15 6.45 21.23
N ASP A 343 -1.30 7.70 20.83
CA ASP A 343 -0.46 8.34 19.82
C ASP A 343 1.03 8.11 20.07
N VAL A 344 1.80 7.80 19.01
CA VAL A 344 3.22 7.40 19.13
C VAL A 344 4.08 8.50 19.73
N VAL A 345 3.84 9.78 19.41
CA VAL A 345 4.60 10.92 19.98
C VAL A 345 4.30 11.03 21.45
N LYS A 346 3.03 10.99 21.86
CA LYS A 346 2.63 11.04 23.26
C LYS A 346 3.23 9.89 24.07
N ARG A 347 3.34 8.69 23.50
CA ARG A 347 3.99 7.55 24.17
C ARG A 347 5.48 7.80 24.44
N ILE A 348 6.19 8.38 23.47
CA ILE A 348 7.60 8.72 23.65
C ILE A 348 7.74 9.78 24.75
N CYS A 349 6.93 10.85 24.69
CA CYS A 349 6.90 11.90 25.70
C CYS A 349 6.65 11.33 27.10
N GLN A 350 5.62 10.49 27.27
CA GLN A 350 5.30 9.87 28.56
C GLN A 350 6.44 9.03 29.14
N ARG A 351 7.14 8.29 28.26
CA ARG A 351 8.32 7.51 28.66
C ARG A 351 9.47 8.40 29.10
N TYR A 352 9.72 9.48 28.38
CA TYR A 352 10.78 10.43 28.69
C TYR A 352 10.48 11.20 29.97
N ASP A 353 9.22 11.61 30.19
CA ASP A 353 8.80 12.22 31.44
C ASP A 353 9.04 11.29 32.62
N ALA A 354 8.69 10.00 32.50
CA ALA A 354 8.92 9.00 33.54
C ALA A 354 10.46 8.87 33.90
N VAL A 355 11.32 8.85 32.87
CA VAL A 355 12.77 8.81 33.06
C VAL A 355 13.28 10.07 33.77
N ILE A 356 12.89 11.24 33.26
CA ILE A 356 13.34 12.54 33.79
C ILE A 356 12.87 12.76 35.22
N GLU A 357 11.59 12.50 35.51
CA GLU A 357 11.02 12.61 36.85
C GLU A 357 11.70 11.63 37.82
N GLY A 358 11.90 10.38 37.38
CA GLY A 358 12.58 9.38 38.19
C GLY A 358 14.00 9.78 38.56
N LEU A 359 14.74 10.41 37.63
CA LEU A 359 16.09 10.90 37.90
C LEU A 359 16.11 12.20 38.70
N LYS A 360 15.05 13.02 38.68
CA LYS A 360 14.92 14.24 39.50
C LYS A 360 14.49 13.95 40.94
N LYS A 361 13.71 12.87 41.18
CA LYS A 361 13.29 12.54 42.55
C LYS A 361 14.48 12.24 43.44
N THR A 362 14.62 13.01 44.48
CA THR A 362 15.57 12.72 45.55
C THR A 362 15.07 11.50 46.32
N VAL A 363 15.86 10.42 46.37
CA VAL A 363 15.56 9.31 47.28
C VAL A 363 15.69 9.90 48.69
N LYS A 364 14.56 9.91 49.43
CA LYS A 364 14.57 10.20 50.86
C LYS A 364 15.21 9.07 51.62
#